data_ae950c0c2148eb0d3a741c3000c4953d
#
_entry.id   ae950c0c2148eb0d3a741c3000c4953d
#
_cell.length_a   1.000
_cell.length_b   1.000
_cell.length_c   1.000
_cell.angle_alpha   90.00
_cell.angle_beta   90.00
_cell.angle_gamma   90.00
#
_symmetry.space_group_name_H-M   'P 1'
#
loop_
_entity.id
_entity.type
_entity.pdbx_description
1 polymer ?
#
loop_
_entity_poly.entity_id
_entity_poly.type
_entity_poly.pdbx_seq_one_letter_code
_entity_poly.pdbx_strand_id
1 'polypeptide(L)'
;MASAPSSSSNGSGGLHLPDTARELVKILVAGPFGVGKTTLIDSVSEIRPLHTEERLSEASVSVDDLEGVRNKTTTTVAIDFGRISLKGGIVLYLFGTPGQERFRSLWSDIAYGALGALVLVDTRRIDDSFEVLGLVEDSGLPYAVALNTFPDSRPYTEEQLRRSLDLDPTTPMVLCDARDQNSSVDALLSLVEHLLTLAPPVTPPAPAPAPAAAAAPNPAASPWTENQPR
;
A
#
# COMPACT_ATOMS: atom_id res chain seq x y z
N MET A 1 20.97 -38.03 -34.52
CA MET A 1 21.49 -37.14 -33.49
C MET A 1 20.77 -35.82 -33.65
N ALA A 2 19.75 -35.63 -32.86
CA ALA A 2 18.92 -34.41 -32.86
C ALA A 2 19.18 -33.68 -31.57
N SER A 3 19.75 -32.48 -31.67
CA SER A 3 19.99 -31.59 -30.55
C SER A 3 18.70 -30.85 -30.23
N ALA A 4 18.25 -30.92 -28.98
CA ALA A 4 17.15 -30.14 -28.45
C ALA A 4 17.60 -28.69 -28.14
N PRO A 5 16.78 -27.68 -28.39
CA PRO A 5 17.08 -26.32 -27.98
C PRO A 5 16.75 -26.13 -26.48
N SER A 6 17.73 -25.72 -25.72
CA SER A 6 17.61 -25.26 -24.38
C SER A 6 16.84 -23.91 -24.34
N SER A 7 15.63 -23.93 -23.82
CA SER A 7 14.90 -22.72 -23.54
C SER A 7 15.43 -22.07 -22.25
N SER A 8 16.27 -21.07 -22.40
CA SER A 8 16.61 -20.14 -21.32
C SER A 8 15.45 -19.22 -21.08
N SER A 9 14.69 -19.45 -19.99
CA SER A 9 13.73 -18.48 -19.47
C SER A 9 14.49 -17.32 -18.85
N ASN A 10 14.68 -16.26 -19.64
CA ASN A 10 15.06 -14.95 -19.13
C ASN A 10 13.91 -14.43 -18.28
N GLY A 11 14.04 -14.51 -16.95
CA GLY A 11 13.24 -13.77 -16.01
C GLY A 11 13.55 -12.28 -16.12
N SER A 12 12.92 -11.60 -17.08
CA SER A 12 12.85 -10.15 -17.06
C SER A 12 11.90 -9.76 -15.93
N GLY A 13 12.44 -9.36 -14.76
CA GLY A 13 11.71 -8.69 -13.70
C GLY A 13 11.12 -7.37 -14.22
N GLY A 14 10.11 -7.47 -15.08
CA GLY A 14 9.48 -6.32 -15.72
C GLY A 14 8.56 -5.58 -14.76
N LEU A 15 8.52 -4.26 -14.89
CA LEU A 15 7.54 -3.35 -14.26
C LEU A 15 6.08 -3.67 -14.64
N HIS A 16 5.84 -4.68 -15.47
CA HIS A 16 4.49 -5.06 -15.90
C HIS A 16 3.71 -5.70 -14.75
N LEU A 17 2.48 -5.26 -14.62
CA LEU A 17 1.50 -5.87 -13.71
C LEU A 17 1.23 -7.32 -14.15
N PRO A 18 1.02 -8.26 -13.21
CA PRO A 18 0.49 -9.57 -13.55
C PRO A 18 -0.87 -9.44 -14.24
N ASP A 19 -1.12 -10.23 -15.28
CA ASP A 19 -2.42 -10.26 -15.97
C ASP A 19 -3.59 -10.63 -15.04
N THR A 20 -3.29 -11.16 -13.86
CA THR A 20 -4.23 -11.51 -12.81
C THR A 20 -4.52 -10.38 -11.82
N ALA A 21 -3.83 -9.23 -11.94
CA ALA A 21 -4.04 -8.09 -11.05
C ALA A 21 -5.47 -7.55 -11.21
N ARG A 22 -6.21 -7.51 -10.10
CA ARG A 22 -7.58 -6.98 -10.02
C ARG A 22 -7.65 -5.70 -9.24
N GLU A 23 -6.84 -5.58 -8.19
CA GLU A 23 -6.82 -4.45 -7.29
C GLU A 23 -5.39 -4.01 -7.02
N LEU A 24 -5.17 -2.71 -7.08
CA LEU A 24 -3.89 -2.05 -6.80
C LEU A 24 -4.04 -1.27 -5.51
N VAL A 25 -3.23 -1.58 -4.52
CA VAL A 25 -3.33 -1.01 -3.18
C VAL A 25 -2.02 -0.34 -2.80
N LYS A 26 -2.08 0.93 -2.45
CA LYS A 26 -0.95 1.66 -1.90
C LYS A 26 -0.89 1.45 -0.39
N ILE A 27 0.25 0.98 0.10
CA ILE A 27 0.55 0.77 1.53
C ILE A 27 1.79 1.57 1.89
N LEU A 28 1.73 2.26 3.02
CA LEU A 28 2.91 2.90 3.59
C LEU A 28 3.67 1.92 4.48
N VAL A 29 4.98 1.94 4.38
CA VAL A 29 5.88 1.31 5.35
C VAL A 29 6.53 2.44 6.14
N ALA A 30 6.03 2.68 7.33
CA ALA A 30 6.39 3.81 8.17
C ALA A 30 7.25 3.38 9.37
N GLY A 31 7.88 4.33 10.03
CA GLY A 31 8.69 4.07 11.21
C GLY A 31 9.94 4.97 11.26
N PRO A 32 10.61 5.05 12.41
CA PRO A 32 11.77 5.92 12.62
C PRO A 32 12.95 5.55 11.71
N PHE A 33 13.96 6.41 11.72
CA PHE A 33 15.19 6.16 10.96
C PHE A 33 15.91 4.90 11.48
N GLY A 34 16.33 4.03 10.53
CA GLY A 34 17.08 2.81 10.85
C GLY A 34 16.24 1.66 11.43
N VAL A 35 14.90 1.77 11.46
CA VAL A 35 14.02 0.71 12.01
C VAL A 35 13.88 -0.50 11.09
N GLY A 36 14.32 -0.44 9.82
CA GLY A 36 14.30 -1.57 8.89
C GLY A 36 13.28 -1.46 7.75
N LYS A 37 12.73 -0.27 7.46
CA LYS A 37 11.76 -0.08 6.36
C LYS A 37 12.27 -0.56 5.00
N THR A 38 13.44 -0.07 4.59
CA THR A 38 14.12 -0.49 3.36
C THR A 38 14.34 -1.99 3.33
N THR A 39 14.81 -2.57 4.42
CA THR A 39 15.06 -4.02 4.54
C THR A 39 13.78 -4.83 4.36
N LEU A 40 12.66 -4.39 4.97
CA LEU A 40 11.37 -5.05 4.81
C LEU A 40 10.90 -4.99 3.36
N ILE A 41 10.95 -3.82 2.73
CA ILE A 41 10.53 -3.65 1.33
C ILE A 41 11.39 -4.50 0.42
N ASP A 42 12.71 -4.52 0.62
CA ASP A 42 13.65 -5.33 -0.17
C ASP A 42 13.38 -6.83 -0.01
N SER A 43 13.02 -7.28 1.19
CA SER A 43 12.78 -8.70 1.48
C SER A 43 11.54 -9.26 0.78
N VAL A 44 10.51 -8.44 0.54
CA VAL A 44 9.23 -8.88 -0.03
C VAL A 44 9.02 -8.48 -1.48
N SER A 45 9.79 -7.52 -1.99
CA SER A 45 9.53 -6.96 -3.32
C SER A 45 9.82 -7.97 -4.44
N GLU A 46 8.83 -8.16 -5.32
CA GLU A 46 8.94 -8.97 -6.56
C GLU A 46 9.68 -8.24 -7.68
N ILE A 47 9.81 -6.94 -7.56
CA ILE A 47 10.56 -6.09 -8.49
C ILE A 47 11.84 -5.63 -7.81
N ARG A 48 12.82 -5.22 -8.62
CA ARG A 48 13.99 -4.54 -8.05
C ARG A 48 13.50 -3.29 -7.32
N PRO A 49 13.70 -3.18 -6.01
CA PRO A 49 13.28 -2.01 -5.26
C PRO A 49 13.89 -0.74 -5.84
N LEU A 50 13.08 0.31 -5.91
CA LEU A 50 13.55 1.62 -6.36
C LEU A 50 13.82 2.46 -5.12
N HIS A 51 15.05 2.89 -4.97
CA HIS A 51 15.44 3.88 -3.97
C HIS A 51 15.55 5.21 -4.70
N THR A 52 14.49 6.02 -4.62
CA THR A 52 14.50 7.34 -5.26
C THR A 52 15.18 8.34 -4.35
N GLU A 53 16.29 8.90 -4.81
CA GLU A 53 16.87 10.08 -4.21
C GLU A 53 16.28 11.32 -4.90
N GLU A 54 15.21 11.90 -4.37
CA GLU A 54 14.68 13.15 -4.87
C GLU A 54 15.34 14.33 -4.15
N ARG A 55 15.94 15.22 -4.94
CA ARG A 55 16.55 16.44 -4.43
C ARG A 55 15.45 17.47 -4.21
N LEU A 56 15.04 17.65 -2.97
CA LEU A 56 14.24 18.82 -2.60
C LEU A 56 15.15 20.02 -2.58
N SER A 57 14.95 20.94 -3.52
CA SER A 57 15.49 22.28 -3.38
C SER A 57 14.60 23.05 -2.40
N GLU A 58 15.19 23.64 -1.37
CA GLU A 58 14.50 24.52 -0.40
C GLU A 58 13.84 25.77 -1.02
N ALA A 59 13.70 25.82 -2.34
CA ALA A 59 13.07 26.92 -3.05
C ALA A 59 11.55 27.04 -2.85
N SER A 60 10.92 26.13 -2.08
CA SER A 60 9.49 26.19 -1.76
C SER A 60 9.17 26.58 -0.31
N VAL A 61 10.16 26.92 0.50
CA VAL A 61 9.92 27.46 1.84
C VAL A 61 10.18 28.96 1.81
N SER A 62 9.07 29.71 1.81
CA SER A 62 8.95 31.15 1.97
C SER A 62 9.57 32.05 0.87
N VAL A 63 8.69 32.58 0.06
CA VAL A 63 8.86 33.85 -0.65
C VAL A 63 8.91 34.96 0.41
N ASP A 64 10.09 35.26 0.92
CA ASP A 64 10.49 36.56 1.46
C ASP A 64 11.91 36.45 2.01
N ASP A 65 12.80 37.24 1.39
CA ASP A 65 14.19 37.54 1.73
C ASP A 65 15.25 36.85 0.84
N LEU A 66 15.49 37.49 -0.31
CA LEU A 66 16.54 37.12 -1.26
C LEU A 66 17.74 38.10 -1.15
N GLU A 67 18.34 38.28 0.01
CA GLU A 67 19.67 38.86 0.09
C GLU A 67 20.64 37.96 0.85
N GLY A 68 21.48 37.24 0.09
CA GLY A 68 22.78 36.75 0.60
C GLY A 68 22.94 35.25 0.84
N VAL A 69 22.14 34.33 0.30
CA VAL A 69 22.35 32.90 0.56
C VAL A 69 23.18 32.23 -0.52
N ARG A 70 24.48 32.21 -0.29
CA ARG A 70 25.42 31.26 -0.92
C ARG A 70 25.47 29.98 -0.09
N ASN A 71 24.44 29.15 -0.16
CA ASN A 71 24.51 27.70 0.11
C ASN A 71 23.10 27.11 -0.06
N LYS A 72 22.75 26.75 -1.30
CA LYS A 72 21.61 25.92 -1.55
C LYS A 72 21.90 24.54 -0.99
N THR A 73 21.46 24.24 0.20
CA THR A 73 21.50 22.88 0.76
C THR A 73 20.38 22.09 0.13
N THR A 74 20.69 21.37 -0.95
CA THR A 74 19.78 20.40 -1.55
C THR A 74 19.67 19.21 -0.61
N THR A 75 18.50 18.98 -0.05
CA THR A 75 18.24 17.79 0.76
C THR A 75 17.64 16.70 -0.12
N THR A 76 18.28 15.57 -0.18
CA THR A 76 17.79 14.40 -0.90
C THR A 76 16.82 13.65 0.00
N VAL A 77 15.61 13.39 -0.48
CA VAL A 77 14.63 12.50 0.17
C VAL A 77 14.73 11.15 -0.51
N ALA A 78 15.06 10.14 0.27
CA ALA A 78 15.01 8.76 -0.19
C ALA A 78 13.63 8.18 0.14
N ILE A 79 12.90 7.73 -0.89
CA ILE A 79 11.66 6.98 -0.77
C ILE A 79 11.92 5.60 -1.34
N ASP A 80 11.72 4.57 -0.51
CA ASP A 80 11.81 3.19 -0.96
C ASP A 80 10.49 2.79 -1.63
N PHE A 81 10.57 2.10 -2.74
CA PHE A 81 9.39 1.59 -3.43
C PHE A 81 9.58 0.11 -3.76
N GLY A 82 8.56 -0.68 -3.44
CA GLY A 82 8.49 -2.10 -3.75
C GLY A 82 7.09 -2.53 -4.17
N ARG A 83 7.00 -3.77 -4.67
CA ARG A 83 5.74 -4.38 -5.09
C ARG A 83 5.68 -5.83 -4.67
N ILE A 84 4.53 -6.27 -4.20
CA ILE A 84 4.23 -7.67 -3.91
C ILE A 84 2.81 -8.01 -4.41
N SER A 85 2.68 -9.16 -5.07
CA SER A 85 1.39 -9.71 -5.51
C SER A 85 0.89 -10.73 -4.50
N LEU A 86 -0.30 -10.51 -3.98
CA LEU A 86 -0.98 -11.43 -3.07
C LEU A 86 -1.94 -12.35 -3.84
N LYS A 87 -2.32 -13.46 -3.21
CA LYS A 87 -3.37 -14.34 -3.75
C LYS A 87 -4.68 -13.56 -3.91
N GLY A 88 -5.46 -13.90 -4.93
CA GLY A 88 -6.72 -13.19 -5.22
C GLY A 88 -6.59 -12.00 -6.16
N GLY A 89 -5.39 -11.71 -6.66
CA GLY A 89 -5.15 -10.63 -7.62
C GLY A 89 -4.95 -9.26 -6.99
N ILE A 90 -4.67 -9.19 -5.70
CA ILE A 90 -4.31 -7.96 -5.01
C ILE A 90 -2.82 -7.70 -5.20
N VAL A 91 -2.48 -6.51 -5.63
CA VAL A 91 -1.09 -6.05 -5.77
C VAL A 91 -0.85 -4.90 -4.80
N LEU A 92 0.06 -5.09 -3.87
CA LEU A 92 0.48 -4.05 -2.94
C LEU A 92 1.65 -3.27 -3.52
N TYR A 93 1.51 -1.97 -3.58
CA TYR A 93 2.59 -1.02 -3.79
C TYR A 93 3.06 -0.49 -2.44
N LEU A 94 4.29 -0.80 -2.08
CA LEU A 94 4.89 -0.45 -0.81
C LEU A 94 5.70 0.83 -0.97
N PHE A 95 5.43 1.83 -0.13
CA PHE A 95 6.15 3.09 -0.10
C PHE A 95 6.77 3.28 1.29
N GLY A 96 8.10 3.26 1.35
CA GLY A 96 8.83 3.55 2.57
C GLY A 96 8.80 5.05 2.86
N THR A 97 8.32 5.45 4.03
CA THR A 97 8.33 6.85 4.43
C THR A 97 9.72 7.27 4.91
N PRO A 98 10.13 8.53 4.67
CA PRO A 98 11.34 9.08 5.28
C PRO A 98 11.21 9.03 6.81
N GLY A 99 12.22 8.44 7.47
CA GLY A 99 12.20 8.30 8.95
C GLY A 99 12.87 9.47 9.69
N GLN A 100 13.09 10.62 9.05
CA GLN A 100 13.73 11.78 9.65
C GLN A 100 12.72 12.92 9.80
N GLU A 101 12.69 13.56 10.96
CA GLU A 101 11.77 14.64 11.34
C GLU A 101 11.69 15.79 10.31
N ARG A 102 12.81 16.16 9.71
CA ARG A 102 12.86 17.21 8.68
C ARG A 102 12.01 16.95 7.44
N PHE A 103 11.52 15.72 7.23
CA PHE A 103 10.66 15.35 6.11
C PHE A 103 9.18 15.23 6.49
N ARG A 104 8.83 15.68 7.70
CA ARG A 104 7.45 15.68 8.18
C ARG A 104 6.49 16.45 7.25
N SER A 105 6.97 17.54 6.62
CA SER A 105 6.17 18.31 5.66
C SER A 105 5.74 17.52 4.42
N LEU A 106 6.42 16.42 4.09
CA LEU A 106 6.08 15.56 2.95
C LEU A 106 5.11 14.44 3.31
N TRP A 107 4.78 14.30 4.59
CA TRP A 107 3.97 13.19 5.05
C TRP A 107 2.61 13.14 4.35
N SER A 108 1.90 14.26 4.26
CA SER A 108 0.58 14.33 3.62
C SER A 108 0.62 13.92 2.15
N ASP A 109 1.66 14.30 1.42
CA ASP A 109 1.82 13.96 0.01
C ASP A 109 2.11 12.46 -0.16
N ILE A 110 2.96 11.90 0.70
CA ILE A 110 3.29 10.48 0.69
C ILE A 110 2.08 9.66 1.14
N ALA A 111 1.31 10.12 2.12
CA ALA A 111 0.13 9.43 2.63
C ALA A 111 -1.07 9.49 1.68
N TYR A 112 -1.10 10.46 0.78
CA TYR A 112 -2.22 10.61 -0.16
C TYR A 112 -2.46 9.34 -0.98
N GLY A 113 -3.70 8.84 -0.95
CA GLY A 113 -4.14 7.65 -1.67
C GLY A 113 -3.64 6.32 -1.08
N ALA A 114 -3.00 6.32 0.09
CA ALA A 114 -2.70 5.09 0.81
C ALA A 114 -3.97 4.54 1.48
N LEU A 115 -4.13 3.22 1.48
CA LEU A 115 -5.22 2.54 2.18
C LEU A 115 -4.90 2.24 3.64
N GLY A 116 -3.62 2.15 3.98
CA GLY A 116 -3.17 1.90 5.33
C GLY A 116 -1.66 1.97 5.48
N ALA A 117 -1.19 1.82 6.70
CA ALA A 117 0.23 1.88 7.03
C ALA A 117 0.68 0.69 7.87
N LEU A 118 1.83 0.09 7.51
CA LEU A 118 2.56 -0.81 8.38
C LEU A 118 3.63 -0.01 9.11
N VAL A 119 3.47 0.15 10.42
CA VAL A 119 4.39 0.93 11.25
C VAL A 119 5.41 -0.01 11.90
N LEU A 120 6.68 0.10 11.48
CA LEU A 120 7.77 -0.64 12.10
C LEU A 120 8.21 0.04 13.39
N VAL A 121 8.36 -0.75 14.45
CA VAL A 121 8.81 -0.30 15.77
C VAL A 121 10.05 -1.09 16.19
N ASP A 122 11.03 -0.40 16.73
CA ASP A 122 12.22 -0.97 17.34
C ASP A 122 12.07 -0.92 18.87
N THR A 123 11.89 -2.08 19.49
CA THR A 123 11.68 -2.16 20.95
C THR A 123 12.87 -1.69 21.79
N ARG A 124 14.04 -1.51 21.18
CA ARG A 124 15.22 -0.93 21.84
C ARG A 124 15.12 0.59 21.97
N ARG A 125 14.29 1.22 21.10
CA ARG A 125 14.12 2.68 20.98
C ARG A 125 12.64 3.01 20.72
N ILE A 126 11.77 2.55 21.62
CA ILE A 126 10.32 2.72 21.47
C ILE A 126 9.93 4.18 21.31
N ASP A 127 10.59 5.07 22.03
CA ASP A 127 10.29 6.51 22.03
C ASP A 127 10.41 7.15 20.63
N ASP A 128 11.31 6.63 19.79
CA ASP A 128 11.48 7.13 18.40
C ASP A 128 10.22 6.86 17.54
N SER A 129 9.33 5.96 17.96
CA SER A 129 8.16 5.55 17.19
C SER A 129 6.94 6.46 17.39
N PHE A 130 6.89 7.23 18.49
CA PHE A 130 5.71 8.04 18.83
C PHE A 130 5.39 9.09 17.79
N GLU A 131 6.40 9.75 17.25
CA GLU A 131 6.19 10.76 16.22
C GLU A 131 5.53 10.17 14.98
N VAL A 132 6.01 9.01 14.52
CA VAL A 132 5.49 8.35 13.32
C VAL A 132 4.09 7.79 13.56
N LEU A 133 3.83 7.22 14.73
CA LEU A 133 2.49 6.77 15.13
C LEU A 133 1.50 7.94 15.11
N GLY A 134 1.86 9.07 15.72
CA GLY A 134 1.03 10.28 15.70
C GLY A 134 0.75 10.79 14.27
N LEU A 135 1.74 10.76 13.36
CA LEU A 135 1.53 11.14 11.95
C LEU A 135 0.54 10.22 11.22
N VAL A 136 0.61 8.91 11.49
CA VAL A 136 -0.32 7.91 10.90
C VAL A 136 -1.73 8.14 11.43
N GLU A 137 -1.88 8.32 12.74
CA GLU A 137 -3.16 8.57 13.43
C GLU A 137 -3.79 9.88 12.99
N ASP A 138 -3.02 10.98 12.95
CA ASP A 138 -3.46 12.29 12.47
C ASP A 138 -3.94 12.24 11.00
N SER A 139 -3.37 11.33 10.21
CA SER A 139 -3.79 11.11 8.82
C SER A 139 -5.08 10.30 8.70
N GLY A 140 -5.59 9.73 9.78
CA GLY A 140 -6.75 8.84 9.79
C GLY A 140 -6.54 7.53 9.03
N LEU A 141 -5.29 7.13 8.81
CA LEU A 141 -4.97 5.88 8.13
C LEU A 141 -5.10 4.69 9.09
N PRO A 142 -5.84 3.64 8.72
CA PRO A 142 -5.75 2.37 9.43
C PRO A 142 -4.34 1.84 9.39
N TYR A 143 -3.88 1.23 10.48
CA TYR A 143 -2.51 0.75 10.56
C TYR A 143 -2.38 -0.54 11.37
N ALA A 144 -1.26 -1.23 11.15
CA ALA A 144 -0.78 -2.32 11.98
C ALA A 144 0.65 -2.02 12.43
N VAL A 145 1.02 -2.52 13.59
CA VAL A 145 2.36 -2.36 14.16
C VAL A 145 3.16 -3.64 13.94
N ALA A 146 4.34 -3.50 13.33
CA ALA A 146 5.32 -4.57 13.18
C ALA A 146 6.52 -4.31 14.10
N LEU A 147 6.66 -5.11 15.12
CA LEU A 147 7.79 -5.04 16.06
C LEU A 147 9.01 -5.71 15.42
N ASN A 148 9.88 -4.89 14.82
CA ASN A 148 11.07 -5.43 14.16
C ASN A 148 12.10 -5.92 15.19
N THR A 149 12.48 -7.19 15.05
CA THR A 149 13.40 -7.86 15.98
C THR A 149 14.86 -7.63 15.59
N PHE A 150 15.66 -7.29 16.57
CA PHE A 150 17.12 -7.15 16.48
C PHE A 150 17.81 -8.07 17.45
N PRO A 151 19.09 -8.43 17.24
CA PRO A 151 19.80 -9.38 18.13
C PRO A 151 19.82 -8.99 19.60
N ASP A 152 19.75 -7.69 19.89
CA ASP A 152 19.78 -7.08 21.22
C ASP A 152 18.42 -6.56 21.68
N SER A 153 17.32 -6.93 21.00
CA SER A 153 15.95 -6.63 21.43
C SER A 153 15.65 -7.33 22.75
N ARG A 154 15.10 -6.57 23.70
CA ARG A 154 14.65 -7.12 24.98
C ARG A 154 13.29 -7.79 24.83
N PRO A 155 13.04 -8.87 25.55
CA PRO A 155 11.71 -9.46 25.57
C PRO A 155 10.75 -8.55 26.34
N TYR A 156 9.60 -8.27 25.74
CA TYR A 156 8.47 -7.58 26.36
C TYR A 156 7.22 -8.43 26.17
N THR A 157 6.27 -8.32 27.07
CA THR A 157 4.95 -8.90 26.85
C THR A 157 4.15 -8.02 25.87
N GLU A 158 3.23 -8.62 25.16
CA GLU A 158 2.34 -7.87 24.27
C GLU A 158 1.63 -6.74 25.00
N GLU A 159 1.11 -7.01 26.19
CA GLU A 159 0.42 -6.01 27.00
C GLU A 159 1.31 -4.83 27.40
N GLN A 160 2.59 -5.09 27.71
CA GLN A 160 3.55 -4.02 28.00
C GLN A 160 3.77 -3.13 26.78
N LEU A 161 3.95 -3.73 25.60
CA LEU A 161 4.19 -3.00 24.36
C LEU A 161 2.95 -2.19 23.93
N ARG A 162 1.75 -2.79 23.97
CA ARG A 162 0.50 -2.07 23.66
C ARG A 162 0.33 -0.86 24.56
N ARG A 163 0.58 -1.03 25.85
CA ARG A 163 0.46 0.05 26.83
C ARG A 163 1.53 1.13 26.63
N SER A 164 2.78 0.72 26.31
CA SER A 164 3.88 1.67 26.07
C SER A 164 3.70 2.47 24.79
N LEU A 165 3.07 1.88 23.75
CA LEU A 165 2.81 2.54 22.47
C LEU A 165 1.44 3.22 22.43
N ASP A 166 0.66 3.15 23.52
CA ASP A 166 -0.72 3.67 23.61
C ASP A 166 -1.64 3.21 22.48
N LEU A 167 -1.52 1.92 22.09
CA LEU A 167 -2.24 1.37 20.96
C LEU A 167 -3.70 1.07 21.30
N ASP A 168 -4.60 1.42 20.37
CA ASP A 168 -5.98 0.95 20.41
C ASP A 168 -6.01 -0.60 20.49
N PRO A 169 -6.91 -1.20 21.32
CA PRO A 169 -7.02 -2.66 21.43
C PRO A 169 -7.26 -3.38 20.10
N THR A 170 -7.85 -2.72 19.12
CA THR A 170 -8.15 -3.28 17.79
C THR A 170 -6.99 -3.16 16.80
N THR A 171 -5.97 -2.35 17.09
CA THR A 171 -4.79 -2.21 16.24
C THR A 171 -3.97 -3.50 16.25
N PRO A 172 -3.76 -4.17 15.11
CA PRO A 172 -2.92 -5.35 15.05
C PRO A 172 -1.47 -5.04 15.44
N MET A 173 -0.87 -5.95 16.20
CA MET A 173 0.55 -5.86 16.54
C MET A 173 1.19 -7.24 16.39
N VAL A 174 2.23 -7.34 15.57
CA VAL A 174 2.91 -8.59 15.24
C VAL A 174 4.42 -8.46 15.40
N LEU A 175 5.08 -9.58 15.70
CA LEU A 175 6.55 -9.67 15.63
C LEU A 175 6.97 -9.76 14.16
N CYS A 176 8.05 -9.09 13.81
CA CYS A 176 8.60 -9.07 12.46
C CYS A 176 10.14 -9.15 12.52
N ASP A 177 10.72 -9.96 11.66
CA ASP A 177 12.12 -9.83 11.26
C ASP A 177 12.13 -9.31 9.82
N ALA A 178 12.44 -8.04 9.64
CA ALA A 178 12.44 -7.40 8.32
C ALA A 178 13.40 -8.05 7.32
N ARG A 179 14.36 -8.86 7.77
CA ARG A 179 15.32 -9.60 6.93
C ARG A 179 14.74 -10.92 6.41
N ASP A 180 13.70 -11.44 7.06
CA ASP A 180 13.02 -12.67 6.68
C ASP A 180 11.77 -12.34 5.85
N GLN A 181 11.74 -12.88 4.62
CA GLN A 181 10.64 -12.64 3.70
C GLN A 181 9.29 -13.10 4.25
N ASN A 182 9.23 -14.29 4.86
CA ASN A 182 7.97 -14.82 5.36
C ASN A 182 7.45 -13.97 6.51
N SER A 183 8.32 -13.59 7.44
CA SER A 183 7.98 -12.72 8.56
C SER A 183 7.48 -11.35 8.09
N SER A 184 8.11 -10.77 7.07
CA SER A 184 7.70 -9.51 6.47
C SER A 184 6.36 -9.61 5.74
N VAL A 185 6.11 -10.74 5.05
CA VAL A 185 4.81 -11.03 4.41
C VAL A 185 3.71 -11.19 5.46
N ASP A 186 3.96 -11.91 6.55
CA ASP A 186 3.00 -12.10 7.65
C ASP A 186 2.61 -10.75 8.28
N ALA A 187 3.58 -9.84 8.45
CA ALA A 187 3.30 -8.49 8.94
C ALA A 187 2.42 -7.69 7.97
N LEU A 188 2.67 -7.77 6.66
CA LEU A 188 1.82 -7.13 5.65
C LEU A 188 0.42 -7.77 5.59
N LEU A 189 0.31 -9.08 5.72
CA LEU A 189 -0.98 -9.79 5.76
C LEU A 189 -1.81 -9.35 6.97
N SER A 190 -1.20 -9.19 8.14
CA SER A 190 -1.88 -8.69 9.34
C SER A 190 -2.51 -7.30 9.11
N LEU A 191 -1.82 -6.41 8.39
CA LEU A 191 -2.40 -5.12 7.99
C LEU A 191 -3.55 -5.32 6.99
N VAL A 192 -3.37 -6.15 5.96
CA VAL A 192 -4.41 -6.38 4.94
C VAL A 192 -5.67 -6.97 5.57
N GLU A 193 -5.54 -7.94 6.46
CA GLU A 193 -6.66 -8.52 7.20
C GLU A 193 -7.38 -7.45 8.02
N HIS A 194 -6.64 -6.58 8.70
CA HIS A 194 -7.23 -5.46 9.43
C HIS A 194 -8.01 -4.51 8.50
N LEU A 195 -7.44 -4.13 7.36
CA LEU A 195 -8.12 -3.29 6.37
C LEU A 195 -9.42 -3.93 5.85
N LEU A 196 -9.43 -5.24 5.66
CA LEU A 196 -10.63 -5.98 5.24
C LEU A 196 -11.72 -5.97 6.31
N THR A 197 -11.37 -5.98 7.61
CA THR A 197 -12.35 -5.88 8.69
C THR A 197 -13.00 -4.50 8.78
N LEU A 198 -12.29 -3.46 8.34
CA LEU A 198 -12.76 -2.08 8.34
C LEU A 198 -13.52 -1.71 7.05
N ALA A 199 -13.37 -2.52 6.00
CA ALA A 199 -14.08 -2.28 4.75
C ALA A 199 -15.61 -2.45 4.95
N PRO A 200 -16.45 -1.57 4.38
CA PRO A 200 -17.89 -1.77 4.42
C PRO A 200 -18.24 -3.09 3.72
N PRO A 201 -19.28 -3.82 4.19
CA PRO A 201 -19.70 -5.06 3.56
C PRO A 201 -20.01 -4.79 2.08
N VAL A 202 -19.37 -5.58 1.20
CA VAL A 202 -19.64 -5.51 -0.24
C VAL A 202 -21.07 -5.98 -0.45
N THR A 203 -22.01 -5.06 -0.67
CA THR A 203 -23.35 -5.39 -1.09
C THR A 203 -23.25 -5.94 -2.52
N PRO A 204 -23.62 -7.21 -2.77
CA PRO A 204 -23.61 -7.73 -4.14
C PRO A 204 -24.46 -6.81 -5.02
N PRO A 205 -24.06 -6.54 -6.28
CA PRO A 205 -24.87 -5.74 -7.19
C PRO A 205 -26.26 -6.35 -7.28
N ALA A 206 -27.29 -5.51 -7.18
CA ALA A 206 -28.66 -5.94 -7.35
C ALA A 206 -28.76 -6.75 -8.65
N PRO A 207 -29.50 -7.90 -8.67
CA PRO A 207 -29.65 -8.66 -9.87
C PRO A 207 -30.20 -7.75 -10.97
N ALA A 208 -29.57 -7.79 -12.14
CA ALA A 208 -30.00 -7.02 -13.29
C ALA A 208 -31.51 -7.26 -13.52
N PRO A 209 -32.31 -6.23 -13.78
CA PRO A 209 -33.73 -6.40 -14.06
C PRO A 209 -33.88 -7.40 -15.20
N ALA A 210 -34.72 -8.42 -14.98
CA ALA A 210 -35.01 -9.42 -16.00
C ALA A 210 -35.42 -8.70 -17.31
N PRO A 211 -34.91 -9.13 -18.48
CA PRO A 211 -35.30 -8.52 -19.74
C PRO A 211 -36.83 -8.53 -19.81
N ALA A 212 -37.41 -7.36 -20.02
CA ALA A 212 -38.86 -7.20 -20.18
C ALA A 212 -39.32 -8.21 -21.23
N ALA A 213 -40.26 -9.09 -20.87
CA ALA A 213 -40.82 -10.05 -21.80
C ALA A 213 -41.28 -9.28 -23.01
N ALA A 214 -40.75 -9.65 -24.18
CA ALA A 214 -41.16 -9.04 -25.46
C ALA A 214 -42.67 -9.16 -25.55
N ALA A 215 -43.36 -8.03 -25.62
CA ALA A 215 -44.81 -7.99 -25.84
C ALA A 215 -45.13 -8.81 -27.08
N ALA A 216 -45.98 -9.80 -26.93
CA ALA A 216 -46.46 -10.61 -28.03
C ALA A 216 -47.09 -9.68 -29.08
N PRO A 217 -46.88 -9.92 -30.40
CA PRO A 217 -47.45 -9.11 -31.41
C PRO A 217 -48.99 -9.23 -31.37
N ASN A 218 -49.67 -8.08 -31.37
CA ASN A 218 -51.13 -7.99 -31.36
C ASN A 218 -51.68 -8.60 -32.65
N PRO A 219 -52.56 -9.65 -32.62
CA PRO A 219 -53.05 -10.34 -33.83
C PRO A 219 -54.24 -9.63 -34.53
N ALA A 220 -54.43 -8.32 -34.35
CA ALA A 220 -55.59 -7.65 -34.92
C ALA A 220 -55.17 -6.48 -35.83
N ALA A 221 -54.69 -6.82 -37.03
CA ALA A 221 -54.71 -5.91 -38.18
C ALA A 221 -54.75 -6.73 -39.48
N SER A 222 -55.94 -7.14 -39.92
CA SER A 222 -56.17 -7.66 -41.25
C SER A 222 -56.23 -6.50 -42.22
N PRO A 223 -55.48 -6.47 -43.31
CA PRO A 223 -55.49 -5.40 -44.32
C PRO A 223 -56.23 -5.92 -45.60
N TRP A 224 -57.46 -6.37 -45.50
CA TRP A 224 -58.22 -6.70 -46.71
C TRP A 224 -59.64 -6.18 -46.54
N THR A 225 -59.89 -4.98 -46.95
CA THR A 225 -61.25 -4.54 -47.43
C THR A 225 -61.26 -4.49 -48.95
N GLU A 226 -61.99 -5.39 -49.45
CA GLU A 226 -62.32 -5.57 -50.88
C GLU A 226 -62.94 -4.31 -51.44
N ASN A 227 -62.37 -3.83 -52.50
CA ASN A 227 -62.94 -2.75 -53.32
C ASN A 227 -63.68 -3.41 -54.49
N GLN A 228 -65.04 -3.39 -54.53
CA GLN A 228 -65.84 -3.77 -55.69
C GLN A 228 -66.27 -2.54 -56.45
N PRO A 229 -66.21 -2.58 -57.83
CA PRO A 229 -66.55 -1.48 -58.69
C PRO A 229 -68.02 -1.45 -59.05
N ARG A 230 -68.52 -0.23 -59.32
CA ARG A 230 -69.56 0.09 -60.27
C ARG A 230 -69.09 1.19 -61.15
#